data_32c3dbee809a42f941006f7864dafee0
#
_entry.id   32c3dbee809a42f941006f7864dafee0
#
_cell.length_a   1.000
_cell.length_b   1.000
_cell.length_c   1.000
_cell.angle_alpha   90.00
_cell.angle_beta   90.00
_cell.angle_gamma   90.00
#
_symmetry.space_group_name_H-M   'P 1'
#
loop_
_entity.id
_entity.type
_entity.pdbx_description
1 polymer ?
#
loop_
_entity_poly.entity_id
_entity_poly.type
_entity_poly.pdbx_seq_one_letter_code
_entity_poly.pdbx_strand_id
1 'polypeptide(L)'
;MKRMHIHVSVPNIAASIPFYSKIFASEPTVIKSDYAKWQLEDPKINFAISARGAALGVNHLGIQVDDESELAEMKGLLEQIEGELIEEVDAACCYASSDKYWINDPAGIAWETFHTLESIPVFNHAPATNSACCVPTPLATVSMPAIRKTSCS
;
A
#
# COMPACT_ATOMS: atom_id res chain seq x y z
N MET A 1 6.42 15.90 5.96
CA MET A 1 5.99 16.18 4.54
C MET A 1 5.49 14.89 3.91
N LYS A 2 4.26 14.91 3.37
CA LYS A 2 3.54 13.70 2.92
C LYS A 2 3.99 13.22 1.54
N ARG A 3 4.02 11.90 1.33
CA ARG A 3 4.45 11.24 0.09
C ARG A 3 3.35 10.26 -0.34
N MET A 4 2.94 10.29 -1.60
CA MET A 4 2.00 9.29 -2.12
C MET A 4 2.64 7.91 -2.10
N HIS A 5 1.93 6.92 -1.58
CA HIS A 5 2.34 5.51 -1.65
C HIS A 5 1.50 4.75 -2.65
N ILE A 6 2.17 3.94 -3.47
CA ILE A 6 1.53 3.06 -4.46
C ILE A 6 2.22 1.71 -4.37
N HIS A 7 1.44 0.65 -4.11
CA HIS A 7 1.94 -0.72 -4.12
C HIS A 7 1.27 -1.52 -5.24
N VAL A 8 2.11 -2.15 -6.07
CA VAL A 8 1.65 -2.95 -7.21
C VAL A 8 2.15 -4.39 -7.06
N SER A 9 1.23 -5.35 -7.22
CA SER A 9 1.59 -6.77 -7.31
C SER A 9 1.98 -7.11 -8.75
N VAL A 10 3.17 -7.69 -8.91
CA VAL A 10 3.75 -8.06 -10.20
C VAL A 10 4.07 -9.55 -10.25
N PRO A 11 4.14 -10.18 -11.43
CA PRO A 11 4.48 -11.59 -11.53
C PRO A 11 5.96 -11.90 -11.28
N ASN A 12 6.85 -10.93 -11.52
CA ASN A 12 8.30 -11.12 -11.38
C ASN A 12 9.01 -9.79 -11.15
N ILE A 13 9.78 -9.68 -10.06
CA ILE A 13 10.49 -8.45 -9.68
C ILE A 13 11.56 -8.08 -10.70
N ALA A 14 12.46 -9.03 -11.05
CA ALA A 14 13.57 -8.75 -11.96
C ALA A 14 13.09 -8.30 -13.35
N ALA A 15 12.00 -8.87 -13.85
CA ALA A 15 11.40 -8.49 -15.12
C ALA A 15 10.68 -7.13 -15.06
N SER A 16 10.18 -6.72 -13.89
CA SER A 16 9.42 -5.48 -13.71
C SER A 16 10.31 -4.26 -13.45
N ILE A 17 11.45 -4.43 -12.79
CA ILE A 17 12.37 -3.34 -12.45
C ILE A 17 12.74 -2.47 -13.66
N PRO A 18 13.17 -3.03 -14.83
CA PRO A 18 13.56 -2.20 -15.98
C PRO A 18 12.45 -1.29 -16.50
N PHE A 19 11.19 -1.74 -16.42
CA PHE A 19 10.03 -0.96 -16.84
C PHE A 19 9.83 0.27 -15.94
N TYR A 20 9.77 0.04 -14.61
CA TYR A 20 9.52 1.13 -13.66
C TYR A 20 10.72 2.07 -13.52
N SER A 21 11.97 1.55 -13.55
CA SER A 21 13.18 2.39 -13.57
C SER A 21 13.20 3.33 -14.77
N LYS A 22 12.70 2.87 -15.93
CA LYS A 22 12.61 3.70 -17.13
C LYS A 22 11.55 4.81 -17.01
N ILE A 23 10.35 4.48 -16.47
CA ILE A 23 9.29 5.48 -16.24
C ILE A 23 9.74 6.55 -15.25
N PHE A 24 10.40 6.13 -14.17
CA PHE A 24 10.83 7.03 -13.10
C PHE A 24 12.18 7.70 -13.36
N ALA A 25 12.89 7.31 -14.46
CA ALA A 25 14.26 7.72 -14.73
C ALA A 25 15.19 7.54 -13.50
N SER A 26 14.94 6.50 -12.70
CA SER A 26 15.61 6.23 -11.42
C SER A 26 15.66 4.74 -11.13
N GLU A 27 16.74 4.30 -10.50
CA GLU A 27 16.84 2.93 -10.01
C GLU A 27 16.09 2.76 -8.67
N PRO A 28 15.65 1.53 -8.33
CA PRO A 28 14.99 1.30 -7.04
C PRO A 28 15.96 1.55 -5.88
N THR A 29 15.46 2.15 -4.82
CA THR A 29 16.19 2.39 -3.56
C THR A 29 16.33 1.15 -2.70
N VAL A 30 15.42 0.17 -2.89
CA VAL A 30 15.46 -1.15 -2.24
C VAL A 30 15.17 -2.22 -3.28
N ILE A 31 16.00 -3.28 -3.30
CA ILE A 31 15.80 -4.48 -4.13
C ILE A 31 15.93 -5.72 -3.25
N LYS A 32 14.92 -6.59 -3.31
CA LYS A 32 14.90 -7.95 -2.72
C LYS A 32 14.41 -8.94 -3.78
N SER A 33 14.47 -10.24 -3.48
CA SER A 33 14.02 -11.29 -4.41
C SER A 33 12.53 -11.22 -4.74
N ASP A 34 11.72 -10.67 -3.83
CA ASP A 34 10.25 -10.62 -3.90
C ASP A 34 9.68 -9.21 -3.77
N TYR A 35 10.56 -8.17 -3.75
CA TYR A 35 10.16 -6.78 -3.50
C TYR A 35 11.14 -5.79 -4.13
N ALA A 36 10.65 -4.65 -4.65
CA ALA A 36 11.46 -3.49 -4.97
C ALA A 36 10.72 -2.19 -4.64
N LYS A 37 11.46 -1.14 -4.30
CA LYS A 37 10.89 0.16 -3.93
C LYS A 37 11.69 1.31 -4.53
N TRP A 38 10.97 2.30 -5.03
CA TRP A 38 11.48 3.61 -5.46
C TRP A 38 11.00 4.67 -4.50
N GLN A 39 11.91 5.46 -3.96
CA GLN A 39 11.62 6.62 -3.12
C GLN A 39 11.94 7.88 -3.93
N LEU A 40 10.94 8.46 -4.60
CA LEU A 40 11.12 9.57 -5.52
C LEU A 40 10.85 10.91 -4.81
N GLU A 41 11.60 11.95 -5.19
CA GLU A 41 11.42 13.31 -4.66
C GLU A 41 10.59 14.20 -5.59
N ASP A 42 10.57 13.90 -6.90
CA ASP A 42 9.77 14.62 -7.89
C ASP A 42 9.22 13.64 -8.94
N PRO A 43 7.91 13.36 -8.92
CA PRO A 43 6.96 13.67 -7.84
C PRO A 43 7.27 12.91 -6.56
N LYS A 44 6.80 13.41 -5.40
CA LYS A 44 7.00 12.73 -4.11
C LYS A 44 6.16 11.45 -4.03
N ILE A 45 6.80 10.34 -4.38
CA ILE A 45 6.17 9.02 -4.42
C ILE A 45 7.08 7.99 -3.73
N ASN A 46 6.46 7.15 -2.89
CA ASN A 46 6.97 5.87 -2.46
C ASN A 46 6.26 4.81 -3.31
N PHE A 47 6.93 4.34 -4.37
CA PHE A 47 6.41 3.31 -5.25
C PHE A 47 7.04 1.97 -4.92
N ALA A 48 6.21 0.94 -4.70
CA ALA A 48 6.67 -0.39 -4.39
C ALA A 48 6.06 -1.45 -5.31
N ILE A 49 6.81 -2.50 -5.59
CA ILE A 49 6.32 -3.70 -6.26
C ILE A 49 6.63 -4.93 -5.43
N SER A 50 5.72 -5.92 -5.44
CA SER A 50 5.96 -7.22 -4.82
C SER A 50 5.49 -8.38 -5.70
N ALA A 51 6.15 -9.55 -5.56
CA ALA A 51 5.83 -10.79 -6.24
C ALA A 51 5.54 -11.89 -5.19
N ARG A 52 4.39 -11.81 -4.50
CA ARG A 52 4.05 -12.64 -3.33
C ARG A 52 2.70 -13.34 -3.45
N GLY A 53 2.20 -13.53 -4.67
CA GLY A 53 0.99 -14.32 -4.94
C GLY A 53 -0.32 -13.56 -4.77
N ALA A 54 -0.30 -12.24 -4.51
CA ALA A 54 -1.51 -11.42 -4.59
C ALA A 54 -1.98 -11.25 -6.05
N ALA A 55 -3.24 -10.86 -6.23
CA ALA A 55 -3.78 -10.50 -7.54
C ALA A 55 -2.91 -9.42 -8.20
N LEU A 56 -2.60 -9.59 -9.49
CA LEU A 56 -1.74 -8.65 -10.22
C LEU A 56 -2.44 -7.29 -10.40
N GLY A 57 -1.65 -6.23 -10.36
CA GLY A 57 -2.13 -4.85 -10.49
C GLY A 57 -1.96 -4.07 -9.18
N VAL A 58 -2.73 -2.98 -9.02
CA VAL A 58 -2.69 -2.18 -7.79
C VAL A 58 -3.14 -3.02 -6.61
N ASN A 59 -2.24 -3.18 -5.63
CA ASN A 59 -2.52 -3.90 -4.39
C ASN A 59 -3.15 -2.96 -3.36
N HIS A 60 -2.53 -1.81 -3.12
CA HIS A 60 -3.07 -0.74 -2.28
C HIS A 60 -2.45 0.61 -2.65
N LEU A 61 -3.09 1.66 -2.20
CA LEU A 61 -2.61 3.04 -2.23
C LEU A 61 -2.34 3.53 -0.81
N GLY A 62 -1.74 4.72 -0.67
CA GLY A 62 -1.56 5.25 0.68
C GLY A 62 -0.83 6.59 0.74
N ILE A 63 -0.60 7.02 1.97
CA ILE A 63 0.15 8.23 2.30
C ILE A 63 1.24 7.87 3.31
N GLN A 64 2.49 8.01 2.92
CA GLN A 64 3.61 7.97 3.85
C GLN A 64 3.81 9.35 4.46
N VAL A 65 3.97 9.41 5.77
CA VAL A 65 4.29 10.62 6.53
C VAL A 65 5.71 10.55 7.10
N ASP A 66 6.29 11.70 7.44
CA ASP A 66 7.68 11.78 7.91
C ASP A 66 7.82 11.53 9.41
N ASP A 67 6.75 11.78 10.20
CA ASP A 67 6.81 11.67 11.65
C ASP A 67 5.45 11.30 12.28
N GLU A 68 5.48 11.00 13.58
CA GLU A 68 4.31 10.62 14.38
C GLU A 68 3.25 11.74 14.48
N SER A 69 3.67 13.01 14.46
CA SER A 69 2.75 14.15 14.52
C SER A 69 1.92 14.23 13.25
N GLU A 70 2.55 14.04 12.08
CA GLU A 70 1.85 13.94 10.79
C GLU A 70 0.94 12.70 10.74
N LEU A 71 1.36 11.57 11.37
CA LEU A 71 0.55 10.36 11.45
C LEU A 71 -0.71 10.60 12.31
N ALA A 72 -0.57 11.26 13.46
CA ALA A 72 -1.70 11.61 14.33
C ALA A 72 -2.67 12.58 13.66
N GLU A 73 -2.16 13.57 12.90
CA GLU A 73 -3.00 14.46 12.09
C GLU A 73 -3.82 13.66 11.06
N MET A 74 -3.18 12.73 10.35
CA MET A 74 -3.86 11.87 9.37
C MET A 74 -4.89 10.97 10.03
N LYS A 75 -4.60 10.39 11.21
CA LYS A 75 -5.58 9.61 11.99
C LYS A 75 -6.86 10.42 12.24
N GLY A 76 -6.72 11.67 12.71
CA GLY A 76 -7.87 12.55 12.96
C GLY A 76 -8.71 12.85 11.72
N LEU A 77 -8.12 12.82 10.52
CA LEU A 77 -8.86 12.93 9.26
C LEU A 77 -9.56 11.61 8.90
N LEU A 78 -8.88 10.48 9.06
CA LEU A 78 -9.41 9.15 8.75
C LEU A 78 -10.60 8.79 9.66
N GLU A 79 -10.57 9.17 10.94
CA GLU A 79 -11.67 8.97 11.89
C GLU A 79 -12.98 9.70 11.53
N GLN A 80 -12.92 10.69 10.63
CA GLN A 80 -14.10 11.40 10.11
C GLN A 80 -14.73 10.71 8.90
N ILE A 81 -14.05 9.70 8.33
CA ILE A 81 -14.55 8.93 7.18
C ILE A 81 -15.41 7.79 7.69
N GLU A 82 -16.59 7.59 7.09
CA GLU A 82 -17.42 6.41 7.37
C GLU A 82 -16.69 5.14 6.87
N GLY A 83 -16.45 4.20 7.77
CA GLY A 83 -15.78 2.94 7.46
C GLY A 83 -15.05 2.36 8.66
N GLU A 84 -14.50 1.17 8.49
CA GLU A 84 -13.67 0.53 9.50
C GLU A 84 -12.22 1.04 9.37
N LEU A 85 -11.74 1.73 10.39
CA LEU A 85 -10.34 2.15 10.53
C LEU A 85 -9.59 1.08 11.31
N ILE A 86 -8.57 0.46 10.68
CA ILE A 86 -7.72 -0.56 11.30
C ILE A 86 -6.38 0.08 11.64
N GLU A 87 -5.97 -0.04 12.90
CA GLU A 87 -4.69 0.43 13.41
C GLU A 87 -3.70 -0.73 13.58
N GLU A 88 -2.49 -0.56 13.09
CA GLU A 88 -1.37 -1.48 13.29
C GLU A 88 -0.16 -0.70 13.82
N VAL A 89 0.27 -1.02 15.05
CA VAL A 89 1.43 -0.41 15.70
C VAL A 89 2.63 -1.33 15.61
N ASP A 90 3.81 -0.78 15.32
CA ASP A 90 5.08 -1.51 15.14
C ASP A 90 4.95 -2.69 14.15
N ALA A 91 4.17 -2.46 13.10
CA ALA A 91 3.88 -3.49 12.11
C ALA A 91 5.10 -3.76 11.23
N ALA A 92 5.64 -4.97 11.31
CA ALA A 92 6.71 -5.43 10.44
C ALA A 92 6.16 -5.85 9.08
N CYS A 93 6.31 -4.99 8.06
CA CYS A 93 5.85 -5.25 6.70
C CYS A 93 6.76 -4.62 5.67
N CYS A 94 6.88 -5.27 4.50
CA CYS A 94 7.56 -4.69 3.35
C CYS A 94 9.02 -4.27 3.62
N TYR A 95 9.70 -5.05 4.45
CA TYR A 95 11.09 -4.82 4.90
C TYR A 95 11.25 -3.54 5.75
N ALA A 96 10.17 -3.10 6.39
CA ALA A 96 10.17 -1.98 7.31
C ALA A 96 9.27 -2.25 8.52
N SER A 97 9.58 -1.67 9.67
CA SER A 97 8.66 -1.49 10.77
C SER A 97 7.97 -0.15 10.63
N SER A 98 6.68 -0.07 10.90
CA SER A 98 5.88 1.14 10.74
C SER A 98 4.64 1.13 11.62
N ASP A 99 4.24 2.32 12.06
CA ASP A 99 2.90 2.55 12.58
C ASP A 99 2.01 2.97 11.45
N LYS A 100 0.80 2.40 11.38
CA LYS A 100 -0.07 2.56 10.22
C LYS A 100 -1.55 2.44 10.51
N TYR A 101 -2.34 3.04 9.64
CA TYR A 101 -3.79 2.97 9.60
C TYR A 101 -4.25 2.49 8.24
N TRP A 102 -5.27 1.62 8.22
CA TRP A 102 -5.89 1.14 6.99
C TRP A 102 -7.36 1.54 6.95
N ILE A 103 -7.82 1.96 5.78
CA ILE A 103 -9.22 2.19 5.45
C ILE A 103 -9.48 1.79 4.00
N ASN A 104 -10.68 1.34 3.68
CA ASN A 104 -11.06 1.07 2.29
C ASN A 104 -11.80 2.27 1.70
N ASP A 105 -11.49 2.61 0.46
CA ASP A 105 -12.26 3.60 -0.27
C ASP A 105 -13.61 3.03 -0.77
N PRO A 106 -14.51 3.88 -1.30
CA PRO A 106 -15.81 3.42 -1.81
C PRO A 106 -15.74 2.42 -2.96
N ALA A 107 -14.59 2.30 -3.64
CA ALA A 107 -14.35 1.31 -4.69
C ALA A 107 -13.76 0.00 -4.15
N GLY A 108 -13.47 -0.07 -2.84
CA GLY A 108 -12.87 -1.23 -2.18
C GLY A 108 -11.35 -1.29 -2.29
N ILE A 109 -10.69 -0.21 -2.71
CA ILE A 109 -9.23 -0.13 -2.70
C ILE A 109 -8.78 0.18 -1.29
N ALA A 110 -7.84 -0.62 -0.77
CA ALA A 110 -7.24 -0.37 0.54
C ALA A 110 -6.31 0.85 0.48
N TRP A 111 -6.41 1.71 1.48
CA TRP A 111 -5.55 2.86 1.69
C TRP A 111 -4.79 2.74 2.99
N GLU A 112 -3.46 2.80 2.89
CA GLU A 112 -2.53 2.76 4.01
C GLU A 112 -2.01 4.17 4.33
N THR A 113 -2.13 4.60 5.58
CA THR A 113 -1.43 5.80 6.06
C THR A 113 -0.40 5.36 7.08
N PHE A 114 0.87 5.68 6.87
CA PHE A 114 1.94 5.11 7.69
C PHE A 114 3.14 6.03 7.89
N HIS A 115 3.78 5.84 9.04
CA HIS A 115 5.11 6.36 9.36
C HIS A 115 6.10 5.19 9.46
N THR A 116 7.20 5.25 8.70
CA THR A 116 8.24 4.23 8.75
C THR A 116 9.18 4.50 9.93
N LEU A 117 9.28 3.54 10.84
CA LEU A 117 10.16 3.61 12.02
C LEU A 117 11.59 3.19 11.66
N GLU A 118 11.75 2.01 11.03
CA GLU A 118 13.05 1.47 10.65
C GLU A 118 12.96 0.48 9.48
N SER A 119 14.11 0.20 8.86
CA SER A 119 14.25 -0.87 7.88
C SER A 119 14.59 -2.18 8.58
N ILE A 120 13.87 -3.25 8.26
CA ILE A 120 14.07 -4.59 8.84
C ILE A 120 14.41 -5.62 7.76
N PRO A 121 15.11 -6.73 8.12
CA PRO A 121 15.57 -7.72 7.15
C PRO A 121 14.48 -8.65 6.61
N VAL A 122 13.29 -8.66 7.25
CA VAL A 122 12.18 -9.55 6.92
C VAL A 122 11.01 -8.78 6.31
N PHE A 123 10.20 -9.46 5.49
CA PHE A 123 9.04 -8.82 4.86
C PHE A 123 7.87 -8.64 5.83
N ASN A 124 7.59 -9.62 6.67
CA ASN A 124 6.66 -9.56 7.80
C ASN A 124 7.03 -10.62 8.85
N HIS A 125 6.56 -10.47 10.08
CA HIS A 125 6.76 -11.44 11.15
C HIS A 125 5.71 -12.56 11.21
N ALA A 126 4.66 -12.53 10.36
CA ALA A 126 3.65 -13.56 10.34
C ALA A 126 4.20 -14.87 9.72
N PRO A 127 3.96 -16.05 10.33
CA PRO A 127 4.24 -17.32 9.68
C PRO A 127 3.43 -17.41 8.39
N ALA A 128 4.03 -17.99 7.35
CA ALA A 128 3.47 -18.11 6.01
C ALA A 128 2.14 -18.92 5.99
N THR A 129 1.05 -18.24 6.31
CA THR A 129 -0.31 -18.68 6.02
C THR A 129 -0.86 -17.70 5.00
N ASN A 130 -0.92 -18.10 3.76
CA ASN A 130 -1.66 -17.60 2.60
C ASN A 130 -2.30 -16.18 2.64
N SER A 131 -1.75 -15.20 3.31
CA SER A 131 -2.19 -13.81 3.20
C SER A 131 -1.12 -13.02 2.44
N ALA A 132 -1.45 -12.70 1.20
CA ALA A 132 -0.74 -11.71 0.44
C ALA A 132 -0.72 -10.42 1.25
N CYS A 133 0.48 -9.94 1.55
CA CYS A 133 0.77 -8.61 2.10
C CYS A 133 -0.31 -7.96 2.97
N CYS A 134 0.03 -7.59 4.12
CA CYS A 134 -0.45 -6.53 5.05
C CYS A 134 -1.78 -5.78 4.76
N VAL A 135 -2.48 -6.02 3.67
CA VAL A 135 -3.80 -5.45 3.39
C VAL A 135 -4.82 -6.23 4.20
N PRO A 136 -5.57 -5.59 5.11
CA PRO A 136 -6.66 -6.23 5.82
C PRO A 136 -7.64 -6.86 4.83
N THR A 137 -8.05 -8.11 5.06
CA THR A 137 -9.07 -8.76 4.22
C THR A 137 -10.38 -7.98 4.38
N PRO A 138 -10.98 -7.46 3.30
CA PRO A 138 -12.26 -6.78 3.42
C PRO A 138 -13.30 -7.74 3.99
N LEU A 139 -13.96 -7.34 5.06
CA LEU A 139 -15.16 -8.01 5.55
C LEU A 139 -16.19 -8.04 4.42
N ALA A 140 -16.78 -9.21 4.21
CA ALA A 140 -17.66 -9.60 3.12
C ALA A 140 -18.46 -8.45 2.49
N THR A 141 -18.31 -8.30 1.17
CA THR A 141 -19.02 -7.38 0.29
C THR A 141 -20.50 -7.23 0.66
N VAL A 142 -20.89 -6.03 1.08
CA VAL A 142 -22.29 -5.60 1.00
C VAL A 142 -22.62 -5.55 -0.49
N SER A 143 -23.51 -6.44 -0.92
CA SER A 143 -24.01 -6.51 -2.29
C SER A 143 -24.65 -5.18 -2.65
N MET A 144 -24.00 -4.39 -3.49
CA MET A 144 -24.61 -3.19 -4.05
C MET A 144 -25.77 -3.59 -4.99
N PRO A 145 -26.94 -2.94 -4.90
CA PRO A 145 -28.03 -3.18 -5.86
C PRO A 145 -27.58 -2.77 -7.26
N ALA A 146 -27.88 -3.63 -8.24
CA ALA A 146 -27.55 -3.42 -9.64
C ALA A 146 -28.02 -2.06 -10.16
N ILE A 147 -27.08 -1.25 -10.66
CA ILE A 147 -27.40 0.02 -11.34
C ILE A 147 -28.11 -0.34 -12.65
N ARG A 148 -29.37 0.05 -12.78
CA ARG A 148 -30.12 -0.03 -14.04
C ARG A 148 -29.42 0.85 -15.08
N LYS A 149 -28.99 0.25 -16.17
CA LYS A 149 -28.55 0.98 -17.35
C LYS A 149 -29.75 1.74 -17.93
N THR A 150 -29.74 3.06 -17.83
CA THR A 150 -30.61 3.91 -18.66
C THR A 150 -29.90 4.11 -19.99
N SER A 151 -30.51 3.61 -21.07
CA SER A 151 -30.05 3.87 -22.42
C SER A 151 -30.33 5.34 -22.76
N CYS A 152 -29.27 6.08 -23.15
CA CYS A 152 -29.46 7.35 -23.84
C CYS A 152 -29.99 7.06 -25.27
N SER A 153 -31.14 7.60 -25.58
CA SER A 153 -31.65 7.77 -26.93
C SER A 153 -31.19 9.10 -27.50
#